data_3b1d9f1403e12345bb09fd0efad1c10a
#
_entry.id   3b1d9f1403e12345bb09fd0efad1c10a
#
_cell.length_a   1.000
_cell.length_b   1.000
_cell.length_c   1.000
_cell.angle_alpha   90.00
_cell.angle_beta   90.00
_cell.angle_gamma   90.00
#
_symmetry.space_group_name_H-M   'P 1'
#
loop_
_entity.id
_entity.type
_entity.pdbx_description
1 polymer ?
#
loop_
_entity_poly.entity_id
_entity_poly.type
_entity_poly.pdbx_seq_one_letter_code
_entity_poly.pdbx_strand_id
1 'polypeptide(L)'
;MMKTILLLVLAYLLGSIPSGLWIGKAFFNINLREHGSGNTGTTNTFRILGTKAGLVVFAVDFLKGTLAVLLPTIFGLADISPMVFGLLAVLGHTFPIFAGFKGGKAVATSAGVLIGFSPLFLFILAIYFFTSLYLTSMISFSSVTVAVLASIGVLILPLTGWILPSYDLIFTIIVLALAALIIIRHKDNIKRILNKNENIISWGKNITHQKPKN
;
A
#
# COMPACT_ATOMS: atom_id res chain seq x y z
N MET A 1 3.70 -27.42 10.86
CA MET A 1 3.48 -26.37 11.88
C MET A 1 4.67 -25.45 12.05
N MET A 2 5.89 -25.91 12.42
CA MET A 2 7.06 -25.04 12.58
C MET A 2 7.42 -24.23 11.32
N LYS A 3 7.50 -24.87 10.16
CA LYS A 3 7.75 -24.21 8.86
C LYS A 3 6.77 -23.07 8.57
N THR A 4 5.50 -23.27 8.83
CA THR A 4 4.44 -22.27 8.64
C THR A 4 4.66 -21.05 9.53
N ILE A 5 4.93 -21.26 10.82
CA ILE A 5 5.18 -20.18 11.79
C ILE A 5 6.40 -19.36 11.35
N LEU A 6 7.48 -20.01 10.95
CA LEU A 6 8.70 -19.33 10.49
C LEU A 6 8.42 -18.46 9.26
N LEU A 7 7.62 -18.94 8.30
CA LEU A 7 7.28 -18.17 7.10
C LEU A 7 6.31 -17.02 7.39
N LEU A 8 5.39 -17.17 8.34
CA LEU A 8 4.54 -16.06 8.81
C LEU A 8 5.38 -14.95 9.45
N VAL A 9 6.32 -15.33 10.31
CA VAL A 9 7.28 -14.37 10.90
C VAL A 9 8.11 -13.70 9.81
N LEU A 10 8.61 -14.47 8.84
CA LEU A 10 9.38 -13.93 7.71
C LEU A 10 8.55 -12.92 6.90
N ALA A 11 7.28 -13.22 6.62
CA ALA A 11 6.39 -12.29 5.91
C ALA A 11 6.24 -10.95 6.65
N TYR A 12 6.07 -10.98 7.97
CA TYR A 12 6.03 -9.77 8.79
C TYR A 12 7.37 -9.02 8.77
N LEU A 13 8.49 -9.72 8.88
CA LEU A 13 9.83 -9.11 8.85
C LEU A 13 10.15 -8.49 7.49
N LEU A 14 9.81 -9.15 6.38
CA LEU A 14 9.89 -8.58 5.03
C LEU A 14 9.08 -7.27 4.94
N GLY A 15 7.84 -7.30 5.40
CA GLY A 15 7.00 -6.12 5.48
C GLY A 15 7.62 -5.00 6.30
N SER A 16 8.29 -5.36 7.40
CA SER A 16 8.88 -4.43 8.37
C SER A 16 10.12 -3.68 7.86
N ILE A 17 10.66 -4.03 6.67
CA ILE A 17 11.77 -3.28 6.05
C ILE A 17 11.32 -1.82 5.80
N PRO A 18 11.88 -0.82 6.49
CA PRO A 18 11.49 0.57 6.37
C PRO A 18 12.29 1.26 5.26
N SER A 19 12.02 0.86 4.00
CA SER A 19 12.77 1.22 2.80
C SER A 19 13.07 2.73 2.69
N GLY A 20 12.05 3.57 2.89
CA GLY A 20 12.22 5.02 2.81
C GLY A 20 13.16 5.58 3.88
N LEU A 21 13.08 5.08 5.14
CA LEU A 21 13.98 5.53 6.19
C LEU A 21 15.43 5.10 5.93
N TRP A 22 15.63 3.85 5.51
CA TRP A 22 16.97 3.35 5.26
C TRP A 22 17.61 4.04 4.06
N ILE A 23 16.88 4.20 2.95
CA ILE A 23 17.38 4.91 1.77
C ILE A 23 17.63 6.39 2.09
N GLY A 24 16.71 7.06 2.79
CA GLY A 24 16.87 8.44 3.18
C GLY A 24 18.11 8.67 4.03
N LYS A 25 18.32 7.81 5.04
CA LYS A 25 19.47 7.94 5.94
C LYS A 25 20.79 7.53 5.27
N ALA A 26 20.80 6.41 4.51
CA ALA A 26 22.06 5.87 3.96
C ALA A 26 22.60 6.69 2.77
N PHE A 27 21.74 7.23 1.90
CA PHE A 27 22.17 7.88 0.66
C PHE A 27 21.97 9.40 0.64
N PHE A 28 21.14 9.93 1.54
CA PHE A 28 20.79 11.36 1.54
C PHE A 28 21.07 12.05 2.89
N ASN A 29 21.43 11.28 3.91
CA ASN A 29 21.57 11.75 5.30
C ASN A 29 20.32 12.50 5.82
N ILE A 30 19.13 12.04 5.39
CA ILE A 30 17.84 12.65 5.71
C ILE A 30 16.97 11.64 6.48
N ASN A 31 16.39 12.09 7.59
CA ASN A 31 15.34 11.37 8.29
C ASN A 31 13.96 11.80 7.76
N LEU A 32 13.30 10.96 6.97
CA LEU A 32 12.00 11.27 6.37
C LEU A 32 10.90 11.60 7.38
N ARG A 33 11.05 11.23 8.65
CA ARG A 33 10.07 11.54 9.69
C ARG A 33 10.07 13.03 10.07
N GLU A 34 11.17 13.72 9.80
CA GLU A 34 11.37 15.12 10.12
C GLU A 34 11.09 16.05 8.93
N HIS A 35 10.75 15.47 7.77
CA HIS A 35 10.61 16.23 6.53
C HIS A 35 9.28 15.94 5.83
N GLY A 36 8.72 16.95 5.17
CA GLY A 36 7.49 16.85 4.38
C GLY A 36 6.28 16.46 5.23
N SER A 37 5.66 15.31 4.91
CA SER A 37 4.51 14.82 5.68
C SER A 37 4.90 14.00 6.92
N GLY A 38 6.18 13.80 7.19
CA GLY A 38 6.66 12.92 8.25
C GLY A 38 6.43 11.42 7.99
N ASN A 39 5.80 11.05 6.87
CA ASN A 39 5.56 9.66 6.53
C ASN A 39 6.80 9.02 5.91
N THR A 40 7.06 7.74 6.25
CA THR A 40 8.25 7.00 5.79
C THR A 40 8.08 6.30 4.45
N GLY A 41 6.89 6.40 3.83
CA GLY A 41 6.57 5.67 2.59
C GLY A 41 6.90 6.45 1.31
N THR A 42 6.61 5.78 0.19
CA THR A 42 6.90 6.17 -1.18
C THR A 42 6.58 7.64 -1.50
N THR A 43 5.38 8.11 -1.21
CA THR A 43 4.94 9.49 -1.58
C THR A 43 5.79 10.58 -0.94
N ASN A 44 6.14 10.42 0.34
CA ASN A 44 7.01 11.39 1.01
C ASN A 44 8.45 11.30 0.49
N THR A 45 8.89 10.10 0.15
CA THR A 45 10.20 9.89 -0.49
C THR A 45 10.30 10.62 -1.83
N PHE A 46 9.29 10.49 -2.69
CA PHE A 46 9.23 11.26 -3.95
C PHE A 46 9.34 12.76 -3.71
N ARG A 47 8.65 13.26 -2.70
CA ARG A 47 8.61 14.70 -2.38
C ARG A 47 9.95 15.24 -1.87
N ILE A 48 10.61 14.50 -0.99
CA ILE A 48 11.80 14.98 -0.28
C ILE A 48 13.11 14.57 -0.95
N LEU A 49 13.17 13.34 -1.46
CA LEU A 49 14.40 12.75 -2.02
C LEU A 49 14.38 12.68 -3.56
N GLY A 50 13.27 13.08 -4.18
CA GLY A 50 13.11 13.12 -5.64
C GLY A 50 12.70 11.77 -6.24
N THR A 51 12.57 11.80 -7.59
CA THR A 51 11.93 10.71 -8.36
C THR A 51 12.70 9.39 -8.25
N LYS A 52 14.02 9.40 -8.38
CA LYS A 52 14.83 8.17 -8.35
C LYS A 52 14.67 7.42 -7.02
N ALA A 53 14.85 8.12 -5.90
CA ALA A 53 14.68 7.53 -4.58
C ALA A 53 13.24 7.05 -4.34
N GLY A 54 12.25 7.83 -4.76
CA GLY A 54 10.84 7.49 -4.69
C GLY A 54 10.50 6.21 -5.45
N LEU A 55 11.03 6.03 -6.66
CA LEU A 55 10.84 4.80 -7.46
C LEU A 55 11.47 3.58 -6.79
N VAL A 56 12.68 3.71 -6.23
CA VAL A 56 13.33 2.61 -5.51
C VAL A 56 12.53 2.21 -4.27
N VAL A 57 12.10 3.19 -3.47
CA VAL A 57 11.26 2.92 -2.30
C VAL A 57 9.92 2.29 -2.69
N PHE A 58 9.29 2.77 -3.77
CA PHE A 58 8.07 2.16 -4.30
C PHE A 58 8.31 0.70 -4.68
N ALA A 59 9.37 0.42 -5.45
CA ALA A 59 9.68 -0.94 -5.89
C ALA A 59 9.93 -1.87 -4.69
N VAL A 60 10.70 -1.45 -3.69
CA VAL A 60 10.94 -2.26 -2.49
C VAL A 60 9.65 -2.48 -1.70
N ASP A 61 8.84 -1.44 -1.48
CA ASP A 61 7.58 -1.53 -0.74
C ASP A 61 6.54 -2.40 -1.48
N PHE A 62 6.52 -2.36 -2.80
CA PHE A 62 5.68 -3.20 -3.65
C PHE A 62 6.15 -4.66 -3.61
N LEU A 63 7.43 -4.91 -3.92
CA LEU A 63 7.98 -6.24 -4.03
C LEU A 63 7.97 -7.01 -2.70
N LYS A 64 8.15 -6.34 -1.55
CA LYS A 64 8.05 -7.04 -0.25
C LYS A 64 6.66 -7.61 0.00
N GLY A 65 5.59 -6.94 -0.49
CA GLY A 65 4.23 -7.45 -0.46
C GLY A 65 4.04 -8.65 -1.40
N THR A 66 4.57 -8.54 -2.63
CA THR A 66 4.54 -9.63 -3.63
C THR A 66 5.30 -10.86 -3.14
N LEU A 67 6.52 -10.68 -2.64
CA LEU A 67 7.31 -11.79 -2.10
C LEU A 67 6.62 -12.47 -0.92
N ALA A 68 6.04 -11.70 -0.01
CA ALA A 68 5.36 -12.28 1.14
C ALA A 68 4.18 -13.17 0.73
N VAL A 69 3.32 -12.71 -0.18
CA VAL A 69 2.16 -13.49 -0.63
C VAL A 69 2.57 -14.73 -1.45
N LEU A 70 3.74 -14.73 -2.05
CA LEU A 70 4.28 -15.87 -2.79
C LEU A 70 5.01 -16.90 -1.90
N LEU A 71 5.36 -16.56 -0.65
CA LEU A 71 6.07 -17.49 0.25
C LEU A 71 5.42 -18.88 0.37
N PRO A 72 4.10 -19.01 0.63
CA PRO A 72 3.49 -20.33 0.74
C PRO A 72 3.63 -21.15 -0.55
N THR A 73 3.49 -20.55 -1.71
CA THR A 73 3.67 -21.23 -3.00
C THR A 73 5.11 -21.65 -3.21
N ILE A 74 6.08 -20.76 -2.96
CA ILE A 74 7.53 -21.04 -3.11
C ILE A 74 7.96 -22.20 -2.19
N PHE A 75 7.41 -22.25 -0.99
CA PHE A 75 7.79 -23.26 0.00
C PHE A 75 6.81 -24.45 0.09
N GLY A 76 5.85 -24.58 -0.83
CA GLY A 76 4.93 -25.71 -0.91
C GLY A 76 4.02 -25.83 0.31
N LEU A 77 3.45 -24.73 0.79
CA LEU A 77 2.39 -24.70 1.81
C LEU A 77 1.04 -24.51 1.13
N ALA A 78 0.21 -25.55 1.14
CA ALA A 78 -1.12 -25.53 0.52
C ALA A 78 -2.26 -25.19 1.51
N ASP A 79 -2.01 -25.36 2.82
CA ASP A 79 -3.07 -25.36 3.83
C ASP A 79 -3.46 -23.95 4.34
N ILE A 80 -2.70 -22.92 3.95
CA ILE A 80 -2.92 -21.55 4.42
C ILE A 80 -3.00 -20.60 3.23
N SER A 81 -4.05 -19.78 3.21
CA SER A 81 -4.22 -18.77 2.17
C SER A 81 -2.99 -17.86 2.07
N PRO A 82 -2.43 -17.65 0.87
CA PRO A 82 -1.35 -16.70 0.63
C PRO A 82 -1.64 -15.28 1.13
N MET A 83 -2.92 -14.90 1.17
CA MET A 83 -3.35 -13.60 1.66
C MET A 83 -3.02 -13.35 3.13
N VAL A 84 -2.92 -14.39 3.97
CA VAL A 84 -2.51 -14.26 5.37
C VAL A 84 -1.06 -13.74 5.47
N PHE A 85 -0.17 -14.24 4.61
CA PHE A 85 1.22 -13.77 4.52
C PHE A 85 1.28 -12.32 4.00
N GLY A 86 0.45 -12.00 3.01
CA GLY A 86 0.29 -10.63 2.51
C GLY A 86 -0.17 -9.67 3.60
N LEU A 87 -1.17 -10.05 4.40
CA LEU A 87 -1.64 -9.28 5.55
C LEU A 87 -0.51 -8.99 6.54
N LEU A 88 0.30 -10.00 6.88
CA LEU A 88 1.44 -9.83 7.79
C LEU A 88 2.49 -8.87 7.22
N ALA A 89 2.76 -8.93 5.92
CA ALA A 89 3.67 -7.97 5.29
C ALA A 89 3.12 -6.54 5.34
N VAL A 90 1.83 -6.35 5.14
CA VAL A 90 1.18 -5.03 5.26
C VAL A 90 1.19 -4.53 6.71
N LEU A 91 0.94 -5.40 7.68
CA LEU A 91 1.07 -5.07 9.10
C LEU A 91 2.53 -4.71 9.45
N GLY A 92 3.49 -5.46 8.93
CA GLY A 92 4.92 -5.14 9.07
C GLY A 92 5.27 -3.78 8.48
N HIS A 93 4.76 -3.43 7.29
CA HIS A 93 4.97 -2.11 6.70
C HIS A 93 4.34 -0.97 7.53
N THR A 94 3.19 -1.21 8.12
CA THR A 94 2.46 -0.20 8.89
C THR A 94 3.01 -0.06 10.32
N PHE A 95 3.41 -1.17 10.90
CA PHE A 95 3.97 -1.28 12.26
C PHE A 95 5.33 -1.99 12.22
N PRO A 96 6.36 -1.40 11.58
CA PRO A 96 7.64 -2.06 11.36
C PRO A 96 8.45 -2.16 12.64
N ILE A 97 8.85 -3.39 13.01
CA ILE A 97 9.71 -3.62 14.18
C ILE A 97 11.06 -2.88 14.04
N PHE A 98 11.62 -2.83 12.82
CA PHE A 98 12.90 -2.17 12.54
C PHE A 98 12.83 -0.63 12.56
N ALA A 99 11.63 -0.05 12.77
CA ALA A 99 11.44 1.40 12.81
C ALA A 99 10.55 1.85 13.99
N GLY A 100 10.57 1.09 15.09
CA GLY A 100 9.84 1.42 16.31
C GLY A 100 8.33 1.46 16.11
N PHE A 101 7.80 0.56 15.29
CA PHE A 101 6.37 0.39 14.98
C PHE A 101 5.68 1.63 14.37
N LYS A 102 6.45 2.57 13.80
CA LYS A 102 5.94 3.78 13.13
C LYS A 102 6.29 3.70 11.65
N GLY A 103 5.40 3.16 10.85
CA GLY A 103 5.58 2.90 9.42
C GLY A 103 4.71 3.72 8.49
N GLY A 104 4.57 3.23 7.25
CA GLY A 104 3.85 3.85 6.15
C GLY A 104 2.32 3.64 6.19
N LYS A 105 1.69 3.89 5.05
CA LYS A 105 0.23 3.78 4.85
C LYS A 105 -0.18 2.55 4.05
N ALA A 106 0.77 1.69 3.77
CA ALA A 106 0.60 0.36 3.19
C ALA A 106 0.03 0.27 1.76
N VAL A 107 -0.17 1.37 1.05
CA VAL A 107 -0.77 1.34 -0.31
C VAL A 107 0.09 0.53 -1.29
N ALA A 108 1.39 0.84 -1.40
CA ALA A 108 2.30 0.14 -2.30
C ALA A 108 2.45 -1.35 -1.92
N THR A 109 2.55 -1.66 -0.62
CA THR A 109 2.69 -3.03 -0.13
C THR A 109 1.40 -3.83 -0.37
N SER A 110 0.21 -3.24 -0.18
CA SER A 110 -1.08 -3.87 -0.51
C SER A 110 -1.22 -4.11 -2.02
N ALA A 111 -0.77 -3.17 -2.86
CA ALA A 111 -0.72 -3.40 -4.31
C ALA A 111 0.22 -4.57 -4.67
N GLY A 112 1.38 -4.66 -4.00
CA GLY A 112 2.29 -5.79 -4.13
C GLY A 112 1.68 -7.14 -3.69
N VAL A 113 0.85 -7.15 -2.67
CA VAL A 113 0.10 -8.35 -2.26
C VAL A 113 -0.91 -8.73 -3.35
N LEU A 114 -1.66 -7.76 -3.87
CA LEU A 114 -2.66 -8.02 -4.90
C LEU A 114 -2.06 -8.48 -6.23
N ILE A 115 -0.90 -7.97 -6.66
CA ILE A 115 -0.26 -8.48 -7.89
C ILE A 115 0.14 -9.95 -7.76
N GLY A 116 0.58 -10.38 -6.58
CA GLY A 116 0.96 -11.76 -6.34
C GLY A 116 -0.23 -12.72 -6.17
N PHE A 117 -1.42 -12.22 -5.81
CA PHE A 117 -2.61 -13.04 -5.55
C PHE A 117 -3.67 -12.93 -6.66
N SER A 118 -4.03 -11.73 -7.06
CA SER A 118 -5.06 -11.46 -8.08
C SER A 118 -4.62 -10.31 -9.00
N PRO A 119 -3.74 -10.58 -9.99
CA PRO A 119 -3.17 -9.55 -10.86
C PRO A 119 -4.21 -8.73 -11.62
N LEU A 120 -5.26 -9.40 -12.14
CA LEU A 120 -6.32 -8.72 -12.89
C LEU A 120 -7.11 -7.75 -12.01
N PHE A 121 -7.39 -8.13 -10.75
CA PHE A 121 -8.05 -7.24 -9.80
C PHE A 121 -7.19 -6.01 -9.51
N LEU A 122 -5.88 -6.19 -9.27
CA LEU A 122 -4.98 -5.06 -9.12
C LEU A 122 -4.96 -4.17 -10.37
N PHE A 123 -4.90 -4.76 -11.57
CA PHE A 123 -4.85 -3.97 -12.81
C PHE A 123 -6.05 -3.02 -12.93
N ILE A 124 -7.25 -3.51 -12.63
CA ILE A 124 -8.46 -2.68 -12.62
C ILE A 124 -8.37 -1.57 -11.57
N LEU A 125 -7.96 -1.90 -10.35
CA LEU A 125 -7.77 -0.92 -9.29
C LEU A 125 -6.72 0.13 -9.68
N ALA A 126 -5.66 -0.25 -10.40
CA ALA A 126 -4.64 0.67 -10.88
C ALA A 126 -5.19 1.66 -11.91
N ILE A 127 -6.06 1.22 -12.83
CA ILE A 127 -6.73 2.12 -13.76
C ILE A 127 -7.52 3.19 -12.98
N TYR A 128 -8.31 2.80 -12.01
CA TYR A 128 -9.05 3.75 -11.15
C TYR A 128 -8.12 4.66 -10.36
N PHE A 129 -7.02 4.12 -9.83
CA PHE A 129 -6.03 4.91 -9.11
C PHE A 129 -5.45 6.02 -9.97
N PHE A 130 -4.94 5.69 -11.17
CA PHE A 130 -4.31 6.67 -12.05
C PHE A 130 -5.32 7.65 -12.66
N THR A 131 -6.54 7.20 -12.97
CA THR A 131 -7.63 8.08 -13.39
C THR A 131 -7.97 9.09 -12.30
N SER A 132 -8.17 8.63 -11.07
CA SER A 132 -8.44 9.48 -9.91
C SER A 132 -7.28 10.45 -9.66
N LEU A 133 -6.02 9.95 -9.76
CA LEU A 133 -4.82 10.77 -9.58
C LEU A 133 -4.72 11.87 -10.64
N TYR A 134 -4.98 11.55 -11.90
CA TYR A 134 -4.98 12.54 -12.98
C TYR A 134 -6.05 13.61 -12.79
N LEU A 135 -7.25 13.22 -12.40
CA LEU A 135 -8.35 14.17 -12.18
C LEU A 135 -8.13 15.06 -10.96
N THR A 136 -7.69 14.48 -9.85
CA THR A 136 -7.63 15.20 -8.56
C THR A 136 -6.24 15.73 -8.19
N SER A 137 -5.20 15.22 -8.84
CA SER A 137 -3.78 15.48 -8.51
C SER A 137 -3.37 15.04 -7.09
N MET A 138 -4.18 14.22 -6.41
CA MET A 138 -3.96 13.81 -5.02
C MET A 138 -3.73 12.30 -4.90
N ILE A 139 -2.49 11.87 -4.58
CA ILE A 139 -2.17 10.46 -4.30
C ILE A 139 -3.01 9.92 -3.14
N SER A 140 -3.22 10.72 -2.10
CA SER A 140 -4.00 10.33 -0.93
C SER A 140 -5.48 10.10 -1.24
N PHE A 141 -6.11 10.96 -2.02
CA PHE A 141 -7.50 10.78 -2.47
C PHE A 141 -7.62 9.50 -3.31
N SER A 142 -6.73 9.32 -4.29
CA SER A 142 -6.72 8.13 -5.15
C SER A 142 -6.52 6.84 -4.34
N SER A 143 -5.66 6.87 -3.31
CA SER A 143 -5.46 5.72 -2.42
C SER A 143 -6.70 5.35 -1.63
N VAL A 144 -7.42 6.34 -1.09
CA VAL A 144 -8.67 6.12 -0.35
C VAL A 144 -9.77 5.64 -1.30
N THR A 145 -9.91 6.27 -2.47
CA THR A 145 -10.88 5.85 -3.50
C THR A 145 -10.69 4.39 -3.89
N VAL A 146 -9.46 3.99 -4.17
CA VAL A 146 -9.16 2.61 -4.56
C VAL A 146 -9.37 1.63 -3.40
N ALA A 147 -9.12 2.01 -2.16
CA ALA A 147 -9.45 1.18 -1.00
C ALA A 147 -10.96 0.93 -0.88
N VAL A 148 -11.78 1.96 -1.11
CA VAL A 148 -13.25 1.82 -1.15
C VAL A 148 -13.69 0.94 -2.32
N LEU A 149 -13.14 1.19 -3.54
CA LEU A 149 -13.46 0.37 -4.72
C LEU A 149 -13.03 -1.08 -4.57
N ALA A 150 -11.89 -1.35 -3.92
CA ALA A 150 -11.46 -2.70 -3.60
C ALA A 150 -12.46 -3.40 -2.67
N SER A 151 -12.96 -2.69 -1.65
CA SER A 151 -13.98 -3.22 -0.73
C SER A 151 -15.28 -3.58 -1.46
N ILE A 152 -15.74 -2.70 -2.35
CA ILE A 152 -16.93 -2.95 -3.17
C ILE A 152 -16.67 -4.10 -4.14
N GLY A 153 -15.48 -4.10 -4.78
CA GLY A 153 -15.08 -5.09 -5.77
C GLY A 153 -15.07 -6.52 -5.22
N VAL A 154 -14.50 -6.76 -4.04
CA VAL A 154 -14.46 -8.12 -3.45
C VAL A 154 -15.84 -8.65 -3.05
N LEU A 155 -16.82 -7.76 -2.87
CA LEU A 155 -18.21 -8.16 -2.55
C LEU A 155 -19.04 -8.39 -3.79
N ILE A 156 -18.80 -7.65 -4.89
CA ILE A 156 -19.68 -7.68 -6.07
C ILE A 156 -19.09 -8.50 -7.22
N LEU A 157 -17.79 -8.40 -7.49
CA LEU A 157 -17.18 -9.04 -8.66
C LEU A 157 -17.29 -10.59 -8.66
N PRO A 158 -17.24 -11.29 -7.52
CA PRO A 158 -17.48 -12.74 -7.51
C PRO A 158 -18.85 -13.14 -8.04
N LEU A 159 -19.86 -12.26 -7.95
CA LEU A 159 -21.20 -12.52 -8.51
C LEU A 159 -21.20 -12.56 -10.03
N THR A 160 -20.23 -11.89 -10.68
CA THR A 160 -20.11 -11.85 -12.15
C THR A 160 -19.24 -12.96 -12.71
N GLY A 161 -18.36 -13.54 -11.91
CA GLY A 161 -17.41 -14.57 -12.31
C GLY A 161 -16.28 -14.10 -13.27
N TRP A 162 -16.22 -12.81 -13.60
CA TRP A 162 -15.29 -12.30 -14.63
C TRP A 162 -13.88 -12.02 -14.13
N ILE A 163 -13.76 -11.29 -13.01
CA ILE A 163 -12.47 -10.81 -12.47
C ILE A 163 -12.08 -11.66 -11.27
N LEU A 164 -13.06 -11.94 -10.43
CA LEU A 164 -12.96 -12.84 -9.29
C LEU A 164 -13.93 -14.01 -9.55
N PRO A 165 -13.41 -15.22 -9.84
CA PRO A 165 -14.23 -16.33 -10.35
C PRO A 165 -15.20 -16.89 -9.31
N SER A 166 -14.91 -16.72 -8.02
CA SER A 166 -15.75 -17.21 -6.92
C SER A 166 -15.49 -16.39 -5.65
N TYR A 167 -16.36 -16.54 -4.66
CA TYR A 167 -16.13 -16.01 -3.32
C TYR A 167 -15.01 -16.78 -2.62
N ASP A 168 -13.95 -16.05 -2.26
CA ASP A 168 -12.93 -16.47 -1.31
C ASP A 168 -13.12 -15.63 -0.04
N LEU A 169 -13.60 -16.27 1.03
CA LEU A 169 -13.90 -15.60 2.29
C LEU A 169 -12.64 -14.97 2.92
N ILE A 170 -11.51 -15.67 2.87
CA ILE A 170 -10.25 -15.18 3.45
C ILE A 170 -9.75 -13.99 2.66
N PHE A 171 -9.76 -14.06 1.33
CA PHE A 171 -9.41 -12.94 0.45
C PHE A 171 -10.31 -11.72 0.73
N THR A 172 -11.62 -11.93 0.79
CA THR A 172 -12.60 -10.86 1.05
C THR A 172 -12.34 -10.18 2.39
N ILE A 173 -12.22 -10.95 3.48
CA ILE A 173 -11.97 -10.40 4.82
C ILE A 173 -10.65 -9.61 4.85
N ILE A 174 -9.60 -10.14 4.25
CA ILE A 174 -8.29 -9.49 4.25
C ILE A 174 -8.32 -8.21 3.43
N VAL A 175 -8.92 -8.20 2.24
CA VAL A 175 -9.04 -6.97 1.43
C VAL A 175 -9.83 -5.90 2.17
N LEU A 176 -10.93 -6.26 2.84
CA LEU A 176 -11.71 -5.32 3.68
C LEU A 176 -10.86 -4.78 4.84
N ALA A 177 -10.08 -5.63 5.52
CA ALA A 177 -9.19 -5.23 6.59
C ALA A 177 -8.07 -4.28 6.09
N LEU A 178 -7.46 -4.59 4.94
CA LEU A 178 -6.45 -3.74 4.32
C LEU A 178 -7.02 -2.39 3.88
N ALA A 179 -8.22 -2.38 3.30
CA ALA A 179 -8.91 -1.15 2.91
C ALA A 179 -9.21 -0.27 4.14
N ALA A 180 -9.74 -0.85 5.21
CA ALA A 180 -9.98 -0.15 6.47
C ALA A 180 -8.67 0.42 7.04
N LEU A 181 -7.60 -0.36 7.06
CA LEU A 181 -6.28 0.08 7.52
C LEU A 181 -5.77 1.28 6.67
N ILE A 182 -5.87 1.20 5.34
CA ILE A 182 -5.47 2.30 4.44
C ILE A 182 -6.29 3.56 4.76
N ILE A 183 -7.61 3.47 4.88
CA ILE A 183 -8.48 4.61 5.17
C ILE A 183 -8.10 5.23 6.53
N ILE A 184 -7.94 4.43 7.57
CA ILE A 184 -7.54 4.89 8.91
C ILE A 184 -6.18 5.60 8.85
N ARG A 185 -5.21 5.04 8.11
CA ARG A 185 -3.87 5.66 7.95
C ARG A 185 -3.88 6.92 7.10
N HIS A 186 -5.00 7.22 6.42
CA HIS A 186 -5.20 8.45 5.65
C HIS A 186 -6.06 9.51 6.35
N LYS A 187 -6.41 9.33 7.63
CA LYS A 187 -7.28 10.26 8.39
C LYS A 187 -6.83 11.73 8.29
N ASP A 188 -5.53 12.00 8.44
CA ASP A 188 -5.00 13.36 8.37
C ASP A 188 -5.02 13.92 6.93
N ASN A 189 -4.86 13.05 5.93
CA ASN A 189 -5.03 13.44 4.52
C ASN A 189 -6.49 13.78 4.23
N ILE A 190 -7.43 12.95 4.68
CA ILE A 190 -8.88 13.20 4.50
C ILE A 190 -9.24 14.56 5.11
N LYS A 191 -8.75 14.86 6.32
CA LYS A 191 -8.94 16.18 6.93
C LYS A 191 -8.37 17.32 6.07
N ARG A 192 -7.18 17.15 5.49
CA ARG A 192 -6.61 18.16 4.57
C ARG A 192 -7.38 18.28 3.27
N ILE A 193 -7.87 17.17 2.70
CA ILE A 193 -8.72 17.17 1.49
C ILE A 193 -9.98 18.00 1.72
N LEU A 194 -10.68 17.75 2.82
CA LEU A 194 -11.89 18.50 3.18
C LEU A 194 -11.63 19.98 3.39
N ASN A 195 -10.48 20.34 3.94
CA ASN A 195 -10.05 21.73 4.14
C ASN A 195 -9.37 22.35 2.89
N LYS A 196 -9.38 21.67 1.75
CA LYS A 196 -8.79 22.10 0.47
C LYS A 196 -7.28 22.46 0.56
N ASN A 197 -6.54 21.80 1.44
CA ASN A 197 -5.10 22.02 1.64
C ASN A 197 -4.27 20.74 1.59
N GLU A 198 -4.76 19.71 0.87
CA GLU A 198 -3.99 18.48 0.65
C GLU A 198 -2.87 18.72 -0.38
N ASN A 199 -1.76 18.01 -0.18
CA ASN A 199 -0.64 18.02 -1.11
C ASN A 199 -1.05 17.42 -2.46
N ILE A 200 -0.72 18.13 -3.53
CA ILE A 200 -0.96 17.70 -4.92
C ILE A 200 0.37 17.38 -5.61
N ILE A 201 0.30 16.58 -6.66
CA ILE A 201 1.39 16.40 -7.61
C ILE A 201 1.36 17.54 -8.63
N SER A 202 2.51 17.78 -9.31
CA SER A 202 2.67 18.89 -10.26
C SER A 202 1.92 18.70 -11.59
N TRP A 203 1.38 17.50 -11.83
CA TRP A 203 0.63 17.17 -13.03
C TRP A 203 -0.79 16.67 -12.67
N GLY A 204 -1.72 16.72 -13.65
CA GLY A 204 -3.13 16.42 -13.44
C GLY A 204 -4.00 17.67 -13.39
N LYS A 205 -5.32 17.45 -13.32
CA LYS A 205 -6.32 18.51 -13.52
C LYS A 205 -6.69 19.29 -12.25
N ASN A 206 -6.38 18.74 -11.07
CA ASN A 206 -6.79 19.32 -9.77
C ASN A 206 -8.24 19.84 -9.75
N ILE A 207 -9.19 19.06 -10.26
CA ILE A 207 -10.62 19.43 -10.35
C ILE A 207 -11.25 19.78 -9.00
N THR A 208 -10.60 19.41 -7.90
CA THR A 208 -11.03 19.70 -6.53
C THR A 208 -10.52 21.03 -6.01
N HIS A 209 -9.72 21.75 -6.81
CA HIS A 209 -9.15 23.06 -6.47
C HIS A 209 -8.43 23.08 -5.13
N GLN A 210 -7.59 22.06 -4.88
CA GLN A 210 -6.74 22.04 -3.70
C GLN A 210 -5.70 23.16 -3.77
N LYS A 211 -5.45 23.77 -2.61
CA LYS A 211 -4.45 24.85 -2.42
C LYS A 211 -3.47 24.42 -1.34
N PRO A 212 -2.44 23.63 -1.70
CA PRO A 212 -1.47 23.16 -0.70
C PRO A 212 -0.76 24.36 -0.06
N LYS A 213 -0.51 24.26 1.23
CA LYS A 213 0.38 25.21 1.91
C LYS A 213 1.80 24.94 1.43
N ASN A 214 2.46 25.97 0.93
CA ASN A 214 3.89 25.95 0.61
C ASN A 214 4.73 25.62 1.84
#